data_f1bdc924773faa56e90c444533abd8f2
#
_entry.id   f1bdc924773faa56e90c444533abd8f2
#
_cell.length_a   1.000
_cell.length_b   1.000
_cell.length_c   1.000
_cell.angle_alpha   90.00
_cell.angle_beta   90.00
_cell.angle_gamma   90.00
#
_symmetry.space_group_name_H-M   'P 1'
#
loop_
_entity.id
_entity.type
_entity.pdbx_description
1 polymer ?
#
loop_
_entity_poly.entity_id
_entity_poly.type
_entity_poly.pdbx_seq_one_letter_code
_entity_poly.pdbx_strand_id
1 'polypeptide(L)'
;MALVGGSIALSFALSLVIAAPIYRVIGLSGIFAILASLGVGAMLVTYYVLPSSKPTAQIEQASLRTVFLRPELMRLNAGVFVLHATQVAMFLVVPRLLVQAGLPLVSHWQVYLPVVLLSFFLMAPFIIFGEKKQQLRKVMLLAIVLLFIAECAFIGADSVMSIATALLIYFVGFNLLEALQPSLVSRFAKESKGTALGVYNTTQSIGLFTGAVAGGWLMDSQGDLSVFAMGAALLLCWLIIAWSMRELPARAVDISTTSS
;
A
#
# COMPACT_ATOMS: atom_id res chain seq x y z
N MET A 1 12.84 9.42 -1.37
CA MET A 1 11.90 8.33 -1.07
C MET A 1 11.41 8.35 0.39
N ALA A 2 12.27 8.46 1.41
CA ALA A 2 11.84 8.51 2.82
C ALA A 2 10.87 9.66 3.15
N LEU A 3 11.10 10.86 2.60
CA LEU A 3 10.20 12.01 2.79
C LEU A 3 8.81 11.76 2.19
N VAL A 4 8.73 11.14 1.01
CA VAL A 4 7.44 10.83 0.37
C VAL A 4 6.68 9.77 1.18
N GLY A 5 7.35 8.69 1.59
CA GLY A 5 6.74 7.69 2.45
C GLY A 5 6.30 8.26 3.80
N GLY A 6 7.12 9.11 4.41
CA GLY A 6 6.79 9.78 5.66
C GLY A 6 5.59 10.73 5.55
N SER A 7 5.45 11.47 4.45
CA SER A 7 4.29 12.35 4.24
C SER A 7 3.00 11.57 4.03
N ILE A 8 3.04 10.45 3.31
CA ILE A 8 1.88 9.56 3.12
C ILE A 8 1.44 8.99 4.49
N ALA A 9 2.39 8.47 5.26
CA ALA A 9 2.13 7.93 6.59
C ALA A 9 1.51 8.96 7.55
N LEU A 10 2.09 10.17 7.57
CA LEU A 10 1.59 11.27 8.39
C LEU A 10 0.18 11.68 7.97
N SER A 11 -0.07 11.81 6.67
CA SER A 11 -1.39 12.14 6.14
C SER A 11 -2.43 11.07 6.50
N PHE A 12 -2.06 9.80 6.41
CA PHE A 12 -2.93 8.70 6.80
C PHE A 12 -3.23 8.73 8.30
N ALA A 13 -2.23 8.87 9.16
CA ALA A 13 -2.40 8.96 10.61
C ALA A 13 -3.28 10.16 11.00
N LEU A 14 -3.06 11.33 10.40
CA LEU A 14 -3.89 12.51 10.62
C LEU A 14 -5.33 12.26 10.19
N SER A 15 -5.57 11.65 9.03
CA SER A 15 -6.92 11.37 8.54
C SER A 15 -7.70 10.45 9.48
N LEU A 16 -7.06 9.46 10.08
CA LEU A 16 -7.69 8.56 11.05
C LEU A 16 -8.19 9.29 12.30
N VAL A 17 -7.46 10.31 12.75
CA VAL A 17 -7.81 11.08 13.94
C VAL A 17 -8.90 12.11 13.64
N ILE A 18 -8.77 12.84 12.53
CA ILE A 18 -9.61 14.01 12.26
C ILE A 18 -10.88 13.71 11.45
N ALA A 19 -10.95 12.55 10.75
CA ALA A 19 -12.08 12.21 9.90
C ALA A 19 -13.42 12.14 10.69
N ALA A 20 -13.43 11.47 11.84
CA ALA A 20 -14.63 11.32 12.65
C ALA A 20 -15.13 12.65 13.25
N PRO A 21 -14.29 13.52 13.86
CA PRO A 21 -14.69 14.86 14.28
C PRO A 21 -15.20 15.72 13.11
N ILE A 22 -14.49 15.74 11.99
CA ILE A 22 -14.90 16.53 10.81
C ILE A 22 -16.27 16.07 10.31
N TYR A 23 -16.45 14.74 10.16
CA TYR A 23 -17.72 14.19 9.72
C TYR A 23 -18.91 14.65 10.61
N ARG A 24 -18.70 14.72 11.93
CA ARG A 24 -19.74 15.17 12.88
C ARG A 24 -20.13 16.64 12.69
N VAL A 25 -19.17 17.49 12.29
CA VAL A 25 -19.40 18.94 12.16
C VAL A 25 -19.97 19.33 10.82
N ILE A 26 -19.42 18.76 9.72
CA ILE A 26 -19.75 19.18 8.34
C ILE A 26 -20.38 18.08 7.48
N GLY A 27 -20.52 16.87 8.03
CA GLY A 27 -21.09 15.72 7.31
C GLY A 27 -20.26 15.23 6.13
N LEU A 28 -20.80 14.28 5.38
CA LEU A 28 -20.13 13.67 4.24
C LEU A 28 -19.87 14.68 3.12
N SER A 29 -20.83 15.52 2.81
CA SER A 29 -20.72 16.55 1.77
C SER A 29 -19.60 17.56 2.09
N GLY A 30 -19.45 17.93 3.37
CA GLY A 30 -18.36 18.81 3.81
C GLY A 30 -16.98 18.16 3.66
N ILE A 31 -16.84 16.86 3.94
CA ILE A 31 -15.59 16.13 3.69
C ILE A 31 -15.22 16.18 2.21
N PHE A 32 -16.18 15.91 1.30
CA PHE A 32 -15.92 16.00 -0.14
C PHE A 32 -15.56 17.41 -0.57
N ALA A 33 -16.19 18.45 0.01
CA ALA A 33 -15.83 19.83 -0.28
C ALA A 33 -14.40 20.18 0.16
N ILE A 34 -13.95 19.69 1.34
CA ILE A 34 -12.55 19.82 1.76
C ILE A 34 -11.61 19.12 0.80
N LEU A 35 -11.90 17.88 0.41
CA LEU A 35 -11.06 17.13 -0.54
C LEU A 35 -10.96 17.83 -1.90
N ALA A 36 -12.07 18.35 -2.41
CA ALA A 36 -12.09 19.14 -3.63
C ALA A 36 -11.24 20.42 -3.50
N SER A 37 -11.35 21.14 -2.39
CA SER A 37 -10.57 22.36 -2.13
C SER A 37 -9.07 22.05 -2.05
N LEU A 38 -8.69 20.96 -1.37
CA LEU A 38 -7.30 20.50 -1.33
C LEU A 38 -6.78 20.10 -2.72
N GLY A 39 -7.62 19.45 -3.54
CA GLY A 39 -7.29 19.13 -4.94
C GLY A 39 -7.01 20.38 -5.77
N VAL A 40 -7.88 21.38 -5.68
CA VAL A 40 -7.68 22.69 -6.35
C VAL A 40 -6.40 23.35 -5.82
N GLY A 41 -6.18 23.34 -4.50
CA GLY A 41 -4.94 23.87 -3.91
C GLY A 41 -3.69 23.18 -4.44
N ALA A 42 -3.70 21.86 -4.56
CA ALA A 42 -2.60 21.10 -5.14
C ALA A 42 -2.35 21.47 -6.61
N MET A 43 -3.41 21.69 -7.41
CA MET A 43 -3.28 22.17 -8.80
C MET A 43 -2.63 23.55 -8.85
N LEU A 44 -3.05 24.48 -7.99
CA LEU A 44 -2.46 25.83 -7.92
C LEU A 44 -0.99 25.79 -7.52
N VAL A 45 -0.63 24.99 -6.51
CA VAL A 45 0.77 24.79 -6.11
C VAL A 45 1.60 24.23 -7.27
N THR A 46 1.06 23.22 -7.99
CA THR A 46 1.74 22.64 -9.14
C THR A 46 1.95 23.68 -10.24
N TYR A 47 0.95 24.50 -10.49
CA TYR A 47 1.01 25.52 -11.57
C TYR A 47 1.95 26.69 -11.24
N TYR A 48 1.94 27.20 -10.00
CA TYR A 48 2.67 28.41 -9.63
C TYR A 48 4.03 28.17 -8.99
N VAL A 49 4.22 27.02 -8.32
CA VAL A 49 5.41 26.75 -7.50
C VAL A 49 6.39 25.77 -8.16
N LEU A 50 5.89 24.79 -8.94
CA LEU A 50 6.78 23.85 -9.61
C LEU A 50 7.46 24.51 -10.82
N PRO A 51 8.80 24.54 -10.86
CA PRO A 51 9.51 25.02 -12.05
C PRO A 51 9.24 24.07 -13.22
N SER A 52 8.99 24.67 -14.40
CA SER A 52 8.86 23.91 -15.64
C SER A 52 10.12 23.08 -15.86
N SER A 53 9.99 21.75 -15.81
CA SER A 53 11.10 20.87 -16.17
C SER A 53 11.40 21.06 -17.65
N LYS A 54 12.65 21.46 -17.98
CA LYS A 54 13.12 21.46 -19.37
C LYS A 54 12.90 20.06 -19.92
N PRO A 55 12.38 19.90 -21.15
CA PRO A 55 12.28 18.58 -21.76
C PRO A 55 13.68 17.96 -21.77
N THR A 56 13.93 17.00 -20.93
CA THR A 56 15.13 16.17 -21.03
C THR A 56 15.06 15.50 -22.38
N ALA A 57 16.15 15.59 -23.19
CA ALA A 57 16.24 15.04 -24.53
C ALA A 57 15.51 13.71 -24.63
N GLN A 58 14.68 13.58 -25.65
CA GLN A 58 13.79 12.47 -25.99
C GLN A 58 14.17 11.14 -25.35
N ILE A 59 13.70 10.93 -24.11
CA ILE A 59 13.58 9.58 -23.59
C ILE A 59 12.49 8.99 -24.49
N GLU A 60 12.88 8.10 -25.40
CA GLU A 60 11.92 7.32 -26.18
C GLU A 60 10.82 6.87 -25.23
N GLN A 61 9.58 7.32 -25.50
CA GLN A 61 8.44 6.92 -24.69
C GLN A 61 8.34 5.40 -24.83
N ALA A 62 8.85 4.69 -23.82
CA ALA A 62 8.79 3.24 -23.85
C ALA A 62 7.31 2.84 -23.98
N SER A 63 7.03 2.09 -25.02
CA SER A 63 5.69 1.59 -25.31
C SER A 63 5.14 0.85 -24.09
N LEU A 64 3.86 1.03 -23.78
CA LEU A 64 3.14 0.22 -22.77
C LEU A 64 3.41 -1.26 -22.96
N ARG A 65 3.52 -1.72 -24.20
CA ARG A 65 3.89 -3.10 -24.57
C ARG A 65 5.20 -3.54 -23.92
N THR A 66 6.20 -2.65 -23.83
CA THR A 66 7.50 -2.97 -23.22
C THR A 66 7.35 -3.29 -21.71
N VAL A 67 6.44 -2.59 -21.03
CA VAL A 67 6.16 -2.85 -19.60
C VAL A 67 5.44 -4.20 -19.44
N PHE A 68 4.43 -4.48 -20.25
CA PHE A 68 3.66 -5.72 -20.20
C PHE A 68 4.46 -6.95 -20.64
N LEU A 69 5.51 -6.81 -21.46
CA LEU A 69 6.35 -7.92 -21.87
C LEU A 69 7.45 -8.28 -20.86
N ARG A 70 7.65 -7.48 -19.81
CA ARG A 70 8.62 -7.77 -18.75
C ARG A 70 7.98 -8.55 -17.60
N PRO A 71 8.30 -9.86 -17.43
CA PRO A 71 7.64 -10.69 -16.41
C PRO A 71 7.76 -10.13 -15.00
N GLU A 72 8.89 -9.50 -14.65
CA GLU A 72 9.13 -8.95 -13.32
C GLU A 72 8.19 -7.76 -13.03
N LEU A 73 7.96 -6.89 -14.02
CA LEU A 73 7.00 -5.79 -13.88
C LEU A 73 5.56 -6.30 -13.77
N MET A 74 5.21 -7.35 -14.54
CA MET A 74 3.88 -7.98 -14.44
C MET A 74 3.65 -8.59 -13.06
N ARG A 75 4.66 -9.24 -12.47
CA ARG A 75 4.57 -9.78 -11.10
C ARG A 75 4.38 -8.69 -10.06
N LEU A 76 5.09 -7.55 -10.20
CA LEU A 76 4.91 -6.40 -9.32
C LEU A 76 3.52 -5.75 -9.50
N ASN A 77 3.02 -5.66 -10.73
CA ASN A 77 1.67 -5.16 -11.00
C ASN A 77 0.60 -6.10 -10.40
N ALA A 78 0.74 -7.41 -10.56
CA ALA A 78 -0.15 -8.37 -9.89
C ALA A 78 -0.08 -8.20 -8.36
N GLY A 79 1.12 -7.96 -7.84
CA GLY A 79 1.33 -7.72 -6.42
C GLY A 79 0.61 -6.48 -5.90
N VAL A 80 0.74 -5.33 -6.55
CA VAL A 80 0.06 -4.11 -6.12
C VAL A 80 -1.46 -4.21 -6.24
N PHE A 81 -1.94 -4.92 -7.25
CA PHE A 81 -3.37 -5.24 -7.39
C PHE A 81 -3.87 -6.00 -6.16
N VAL A 82 -3.22 -7.12 -5.81
CA VAL A 82 -3.61 -7.95 -4.66
C VAL A 82 -3.49 -7.16 -3.36
N LEU A 83 -2.38 -6.42 -3.16
CA LEU A 83 -2.13 -5.63 -1.96
C LEU A 83 -3.28 -4.66 -1.66
N HIS A 84 -3.72 -3.91 -2.67
CA HIS A 84 -4.77 -2.91 -2.49
C HIS A 84 -6.17 -3.49 -2.53
N ALA A 85 -6.39 -4.57 -3.27
CA ALA A 85 -7.67 -5.29 -3.24
C ALA A 85 -7.95 -5.86 -1.85
N THR A 86 -6.96 -6.53 -1.24
CA THR A 86 -7.09 -7.06 0.11
C THR A 86 -7.23 -5.97 1.16
N GLN A 87 -6.47 -4.87 1.02
CA GLN A 87 -6.56 -3.73 1.94
C GLN A 87 -7.97 -3.14 2.01
N VAL A 88 -8.56 -2.81 0.87
CA VAL A 88 -9.90 -2.21 0.85
C VAL A 88 -10.95 -3.20 1.32
N ALA A 89 -10.87 -4.47 0.89
CA ALA A 89 -11.79 -5.50 1.31
C ALA A 89 -11.75 -5.70 2.84
N MET A 90 -10.56 -5.78 3.44
CA MET A 90 -10.36 -5.87 4.89
C MET A 90 -10.99 -4.67 5.62
N PHE A 91 -10.81 -3.44 5.10
CA PHE A 91 -11.37 -2.23 5.72
C PHE A 91 -12.90 -2.13 5.64
N LEU A 92 -13.58 -2.91 4.81
CA LEU A 92 -15.04 -3.04 4.86
C LEU A 92 -15.50 -3.79 6.12
N VAL A 93 -14.72 -4.75 6.58
CA VAL A 93 -15.09 -5.68 7.65
C VAL A 93 -14.54 -5.26 9.02
N VAL A 94 -13.28 -4.85 9.12
CA VAL A 94 -12.60 -4.55 10.40
C VAL A 94 -13.34 -3.53 11.28
N PRO A 95 -13.92 -2.42 10.75
CA PRO A 95 -14.69 -1.50 11.58
C PRO A 95 -15.91 -2.18 12.22
N ARG A 96 -16.54 -3.13 11.52
CA ARG A 96 -17.68 -3.90 12.04
C ARG A 96 -17.24 -4.84 13.16
N LEU A 97 -16.12 -5.54 12.97
CA LEU A 97 -15.54 -6.41 14.00
C LEU A 97 -15.19 -5.62 15.28
N LEU A 98 -14.61 -4.44 15.15
CA LEU A 98 -14.30 -3.58 16.29
C LEU A 98 -15.58 -3.16 17.05
N VAL A 99 -16.65 -2.82 16.33
CA VAL A 99 -17.94 -2.50 16.97
C VAL A 99 -18.50 -3.75 17.66
N GLN A 100 -18.46 -4.92 17.04
CA GLN A 100 -18.91 -6.19 17.64
C GLN A 100 -18.09 -6.56 18.89
N ALA A 101 -16.79 -6.26 18.88
CA ALA A 101 -15.90 -6.43 20.03
C ALA A 101 -16.10 -5.36 21.14
N GLY A 102 -17.09 -4.48 21.00
CA GLY A 102 -17.46 -3.49 22.01
C GLY A 102 -16.76 -2.13 21.88
N LEU A 103 -15.99 -1.89 20.81
CA LEU A 103 -15.34 -0.59 20.58
C LEU A 103 -16.22 0.31 19.68
N PRO A 104 -16.79 1.41 20.19
CA PRO A 104 -17.61 2.31 19.38
C PRO A 104 -16.81 2.91 18.21
N LEU A 105 -17.48 3.17 17.09
CA LEU A 105 -16.86 3.70 15.85
C LEU A 105 -16.00 4.95 16.10
N VAL A 106 -16.45 5.82 16.99
CA VAL A 106 -15.74 7.05 17.34
C VAL A 106 -14.41 6.82 18.07
N SER A 107 -14.20 5.63 18.60
CA SER A 107 -13.01 5.23 19.37
C SER A 107 -12.05 4.37 18.55
N HIS A 108 -12.37 4.05 17.28
CA HIS A 108 -11.52 3.20 16.41
C HIS A 108 -10.11 3.78 16.21
N TRP A 109 -9.96 5.11 16.27
CA TRP A 109 -8.65 5.75 16.19
C TRP A 109 -7.69 5.28 17.29
N GLN A 110 -8.21 4.85 18.46
CA GLN A 110 -7.41 4.31 19.58
C GLN A 110 -6.73 2.99 19.23
N VAL A 111 -7.26 2.26 18.24
CA VAL A 111 -6.65 1.05 17.67
C VAL A 111 -5.82 1.40 16.44
N TYR A 112 -6.40 2.09 15.46
CA TYR A 112 -5.72 2.34 14.19
C TYR A 112 -4.45 3.18 14.33
N LEU A 113 -4.49 4.27 15.12
CA LEU A 113 -3.36 5.18 15.23
C LEU A 113 -2.12 4.50 15.86
N PRO A 114 -2.21 3.85 17.05
CA PRO A 114 -1.07 3.12 17.61
C PRO A 114 -0.57 2.00 16.72
N VAL A 115 -1.48 1.24 16.09
CA VAL A 115 -1.14 0.14 15.18
C VAL A 115 -0.34 0.65 13.98
N VAL A 116 -0.81 1.71 13.32
CA VAL A 116 -0.12 2.29 12.17
C VAL A 116 1.24 2.86 12.55
N LEU A 117 1.32 3.63 13.64
CA LEU A 117 2.59 4.19 14.09
C LEU A 117 3.59 3.08 14.46
N LEU A 118 3.15 2.08 15.22
CA LEU A 118 4.01 0.96 15.61
C LEU A 118 4.48 0.15 14.40
N SER A 119 3.61 -0.04 13.40
CA SER A 119 3.96 -0.76 12.17
C SER A 119 5.09 -0.09 11.39
N PHE A 120 5.15 1.26 11.37
CA PHE A 120 6.27 1.98 10.77
C PHE A 120 7.60 1.75 11.50
N PHE A 121 7.58 1.70 12.83
CA PHE A 121 8.79 1.37 13.60
C PHE A 121 9.22 -0.07 13.35
N LEU A 122 8.28 -1.00 13.32
CA LEU A 122 8.58 -2.42 13.13
C LEU A 122 9.04 -2.74 11.70
N MET A 123 8.57 -2.03 10.67
CA MET A 123 9.02 -2.27 9.29
C MET A 123 10.45 -1.79 9.03
N ALA A 124 10.92 -0.74 9.73
CA ALA A 124 12.19 -0.08 9.42
C ALA A 124 13.40 -1.03 9.44
N PRO A 125 13.60 -1.89 10.46
CA PRO A 125 14.72 -2.83 10.48
C PRO A 125 14.72 -3.81 9.31
N PHE A 126 13.55 -4.25 8.84
CA PHE A 126 13.45 -5.16 7.70
C PHE A 126 13.91 -4.51 6.39
N ILE A 127 13.53 -3.24 6.17
CA ILE A 127 13.99 -2.49 4.99
C ILE A 127 15.50 -2.29 5.04
N ILE A 128 16.04 -1.86 6.20
CA ILE A 128 17.48 -1.65 6.38
C ILE A 128 18.24 -2.97 6.17
N PHE A 129 17.75 -4.06 6.74
CA PHE A 129 18.34 -5.38 6.54
C PHE A 129 18.31 -5.80 5.06
N GLY A 130 17.15 -5.66 4.42
CA GLY A 130 16.96 -6.00 3.00
C GLY A 130 17.90 -5.25 2.07
N GLU A 131 18.06 -3.94 2.28
CA GLU A 131 18.99 -3.10 1.48
C GLU A 131 20.47 -3.45 1.78
N LYS A 132 20.86 -3.53 3.05
CA LYS A 132 22.25 -3.82 3.44
C LYS A 132 22.71 -5.21 2.99
N LYS A 133 21.84 -6.20 3.10
CA LYS A 133 22.17 -7.61 2.74
C LYS A 133 21.80 -7.96 1.29
N GLN A 134 21.27 -7.00 0.52
CA GLN A 134 20.78 -7.23 -0.86
C GLN A 134 19.73 -8.36 -0.94
N GLN A 135 18.87 -8.46 0.08
CA GLN A 135 17.87 -9.53 0.23
C GLN A 135 16.43 -8.99 0.15
N LEU A 136 16.21 -7.98 -0.71
CA LEU A 136 14.90 -7.34 -0.83
C LEU A 136 13.78 -8.31 -1.24
N ARG A 137 14.10 -9.32 -2.06
CA ARG A 137 13.17 -10.39 -2.41
C ARG A 137 12.69 -11.16 -1.17
N LYS A 138 13.59 -11.50 -0.25
CA LYS A 138 13.22 -12.21 0.97
C LYS A 138 12.33 -11.35 1.86
N VAL A 139 12.63 -10.05 1.97
CA VAL A 139 11.80 -9.09 2.72
C VAL A 139 10.42 -8.97 2.08
N MET A 140 10.32 -8.92 0.75
CA MET A 140 9.05 -8.90 0.04
C MET A 140 8.23 -10.16 0.29
N LEU A 141 8.84 -11.35 0.18
CA LEU A 141 8.16 -12.62 0.47
C LEU A 141 7.69 -12.70 1.93
N LEU A 142 8.54 -12.28 2.89
CA LEU A 142 8.15 -12.19 4.29
C LEU A 142 6.94 -11.27 4.49
N ALA A 143 6.92 -10.10 3.83
CA ALA A 143 5.82 -9.17 3.93
C ALA A 143 4.50 -9.75 3.40
N ILE A 144 4.53 -10.51 2.28
CA ILE A 144 3.35 -11.22 1.77
C ILE A 144 2.88 -12.30 2.77
N VAL A 145 3.80 -13.02 3.38
CA VAL A 145 3.48 -14.02 4.43
C VAL A 145 2.84 -13.35 5.64
N LEU A 146 3.34 -12.19 6.08
CA LEU A 146 2.72 -11.43 7.17
C LEU A 146 1.29 -11.03 6.85
N LEU A 147 1.01 -10.54 5.63
CA LEU A 147 -0.35 -10.24 5.20
C LEU A 147 -1.25 -11.47 5.22
N PHE A 148 -0.75 -12.61 4.70
CA PHE A 148 -1.51 -13.86 4.71
C PHE A 148 -1.84 -14.32 6.14
N ILE A 149 -0.87 -14.26 7.06
CA ILE A 149 -1.08 -14.59 8.47
C ILE A 149 -2.12 -13.65 9.10
N ALA A 150 -2.08 -12.36 8.77
CA ALA A 150 -3.02 -11.38 9.28
C ALA A 150 -4.46 -11.66 8.79
N GLU A 151 -4.65 -11.96 7.51
CA GLU A 151 -5.97 -12.34 6.96
C GLU A 151 -6.51 -13.59 7.65
N CYS A 152 -5.67 -14.60 7.88
CA CYS A 152 -6.06 -15.79 8.64
C CYS A 152 -6.39 -15.47 10.11
N ALA A 153 -5.63 -14.56 10.74
CA ALA A 153 -5.86 -14.15 12.11
C ALA A 153 -7.18 -13.40 12.31
N PHE A 154 -7.62 -12.60 11.32
CA PHE A 154 -8.92 -11.93 11.37
C PHE A 154 -10.10 -12.92 11.41
N ILE A 155 -9.96 -14.11 10.82
CA ILE A 155 -11.03 -15.13 10.82
C ILE A 155 -11.39 -15.57 12.24
N GLY A 156 -10.42 -15.60 13.16
CA GLY A 156 -10.63 -15.96 14.56
C GLY A 156 -10.61 -14.79 15.54
N ALA A 157 -10.62 -13.55 15.06
CA ALA A 157 -10.50 -12.38 15.91
C ALA A 157 -11.88 -11.99 16.51
N ASP A 158 -12.01 -12.10 17.82
CA ASP A 158 -13.24 -11.87 18.59
C ASP A 158 -13.13 -10.73 19.61
N SER A 159 -11.95 -10.18 19.82
CA SER A 159 -11.67 -9.12 20.79
C SER A 159 -10.92 -7.95 20.15
N VAL A 160 -11.03 -6.77 20.75
CA VAL A 160 -10.29 -5.58 20.29
C VAL A 160 -8.79 -5.85 20.22
N MET A 161 -8.25 -6.62 21.16
CA MET A 161 -6.82 -6.93 21.19
C MET A 161 -6.42 -7.89 20.05
N SER A 162 -7.20 -8.93 19.77
CA SER A 162 -6.92 -9.86 18.66
C SER A 162 -7.03 -9.15 17.30
N ILE A 163 -8.04 -8.28 17.12
CA ILE A 163 -8.18 -7.46 15.92
C ILE A 163 -7.01 -6.49 15.77
N ALA A 164 -6.60 -5.80 16.85
CA ALA A 164 -5.45 -4.88 16.84
C ALA A 164 -4.15 -5.59 16.50
N THR A 165 -3.96 -6.82 17.02
CA THR A 165 -2.79 -7.64 16.72
C THR A 165 -2.77 -8.06 15.24
N ALA A 166 -3.89 -8.53 14.70
CA ALA A 166 -4.01 -8.87 13.29
C ALA A 166 -3.75 -7.64 12.39
N LEU A 167 -4.31 -6.47 12.74
CA LEU A 167 -4.05 -5.19 12.07
C LEU A 167 -2.56 -4.81 12.12
N LEU A 168 -1.90 -4.99 13.26
CA LEU A 168 -0.47 -4.67 13.37
C LEU A 168 0.37 -5.53 12.43
N ILE A 169 0.13 -6.84 12.40
CA ILE A 169 0.80 -7.77 11.50
C ILE A 169 0.53 -7.37 10.05
N TYR A 170 -0.74 -7.05 9.73
CA TYR A 170 -1.15 -6.59 8.40
C TYR A 170 -0.39 -5.34 7.98
N PHE A 171 -0.39 -4.29 8.81
CA PHE A 171 0.24 -3.01 8.47
C PHE A 171 1.76 -3.08 8.41
N VAL A 172 2.42 -3.96 9.17
CA VAL A 172 3.86 -4.20 9.00
C VAL A 172 4.13 -4.76 7.60
N GLY A 173 3.41 -5.79 7.16
CA GLY A 173 3.53 -6.36 5.82
C GLY A 173 3.16 -5.36 4.73
N PHE A 174 2.05 -4.63 4.90
CA PHE A 174 1.55 -3.64 3.96
C PHE A 174 2.58 -2.50 3.75
N ASN A 175 3.05 -1.88 4.82
CA ASN A 175 4.00 -0.77 4.75
C ASN A 175 5.35 -1.21 4.15
N LEU A 176 5.81 -2.45 4.43
CA LEU A 176 6.98 -3.03 3.77
C LEU A 176 6.80 -3.08 2.26
N LEU A 177 5.67 -3.56 1.78
CA LEU A 177 5.37 -3.70 0.35
C LEU A 177 5.18 -2.35 -0.32
N GLU A 178 4.47 -1.42 0.32
CA GLU A 178 4.31 -0.04 -0.15
C GLU A 178 5.65 0.69 -0.33
N ALA A 179 6.61 0.45 0.55
CA ALA A 179 7.94 1.03 0.43
C ALA A 179 8.79 0.32 -0.65
N LEU A 180 8.67 -1.01 -0.77
CA LEU A 180 9.52 -1.82 -1.64
C LEU A 180 9.06 -1.83 -3.10
N GLN A 181 7.77 -2.05 -3.37
CA GLN A 181 7.28 -2.29 -4.73
C GLN A 181 7.57 -1.15 -5.71
N PRO A 182 7.28 0.15 -5.40
CA PRO A 182 7.59 1.25 -6.33
C PRO A 182 9.10 1.39 -6.59
N SER A 183 9.93 1.11 -5.56
CA SER A 183 11.39 1.09 -5.71
C SER A 183 11.82 -0.01 -6.68
N LEU A 184 11.23 -1.20 -6.58
CA LEU A 184 11.51 -2.34 -7.45
C LEU A 184 11.07 -2.07 -8.89
N VAL A 185 9.87 -1.52 -9.09
CA VAL A 185 9.39 -1.10 -10.42
C VAL A 185 10.39 -0.16 -11.07
N SER A 186 10.86 0.85 -10.32
CA SER A 186 11.85 1.81 -10.82
C SER A 186 13.21 1.19 -11.15
N ARG A 187 13.62 0.14 -10.42
CA ARG A 187 14.88 -0.59 -10.67
C ARG A 187 14.79 -1.50 -11.90
N PHE A 188 13.65 -2.17 -12.11
CA PHE A 188 13.44 -3.01 -13.29
C PHE A 188 13.15 -2.23 -14.56
N ALA A 189 12.63 -1.01 -14.45
CA ALA A 189 12.23 -0.17 -15.57
C ALA A 189 13.14 1.05 -15.75
N LYS A 190 14.47 0.88 -15.70
CA LYS A 190 15.45 1.99 -15.71
C LYS A 190 15.22 3.02 -16.83
N GLU A 191 14.90 2.55 -18.04
CA GLU A 191 14.68 3.37 -19.24
C GLU A 191 13.24 3.86 -19.39
N SER A 192 12.28 3.25 -18.68
CA SER A 192 10.85 3.49 -18.82
C SER A 192 10.13 3.71 -17.50
N LYS A 193 10.82 4.32 -16.52
CA LYS A 193 10.32 4.48 -15.14
C LYS A 193 8.94 5.13 -15.08
N GLY A 194 8.72 6.22 -15.82
CA GLY A 194 7.45 6.94 -15.83
C GLY A 194 6.28 6.05 -16.31
N THR A 195 6.48 5.36 -17.44
CA THR A 195 5.48 4.44 -17.99
C THR A 195 5.20 3.27 -17.04
N ALA A 196 6.25 2.67 -16.48
CA ALA A 196 6.12 1.53 -15.56
C ALA A 196 5.40 1.93 -14.26
N LEU A 197 5.72 3.09 -13.67
CA LEU A 197 5.02 3.60 -12.49
C LEU A 197 3.58 4.02 -12.82
N GLY A 198 3.32 4.53 -14.02
CA GLY A 198 1.96 4.81 -14.48
C GLY A 198 1.10 3.55 -14.55
N VAL A 199 1.62 2.46 -15.14
CA VAL A 199 0.93 1.16 -15.18
C VAL A 199 0.74 0.62 -13.76
N TYR A 200 1.76 0.71 -12.90
CA TYR A 200 1.70 0.30 -11.50
C TYR A 200 0.58 1.01 -10.74
N ASN A 201 0.51 2.35 -10.82
CA ASN A 201 -0.52 3.15 -10.13
C ASN A 201 -1.92 2.90 -10.69
N THR A 202 -2.05 2.68 -12.01
CA THR A 202 -3.33 2.28 -12.62
C THR A 202 -3.76 0.92 -12.10
N THR A 203 -2.86 -0.04 -12.03
CA THR A 203 -3.14 -1.39 -11.50
C THR A 203 -3.51 -1.33 -10.01
N GLN A 204 -2.86 -0.47 -9.23
CA GLN A 204 -3.23 -0.16 -7.84
C GLN A 204 -4.68 0.31 -7.75
N SER A 205 -5.08 1.27 -8.58
CA SER A 205 -6.45 1.80 -8.59
C SER A 205 -7.48 0.74 -8.98
N ILE A 206 -7.14 -0.14 -9.93
CA ILE A 206 -8.00 -1.27 -10.31
C ILE A 206 -8.12 -2.26 -9.13
N GLY A 207 -7.04 -2.49 -8.39
CA GLY A 207 -7.05 -3.30 -7.17
C GLY A 207 -8.00 -2.73 -6.11
N LEU A 208 -7.90 -1.43 -5.81
CA LEU A 208 -8.80 -0.73 -4.89
C LEU A 208 -10.27 -0.90 -5.29
N PHE A 209 -10.60 -0.66 -6.56
CA PHE A 209 -11.95 -0.81 -7.09
C PHE A 209 -12.45 -2.27 -6.97
N THR A 210 -11.65 -3.21 -7.45
CA THR A 210 -12.03 -4.64 -7.44
C THR A 210 -12.19 -5.17 -6.03
N GLY A 211 -11.29 -4.80 -5.11
CA GLY A 211 -11.36 -5.17 -3.70
C GLY A 211 -12.62 -4.64 -3.02
N ALA A 212 -13.01 -3.39 -3.29
CA ALA A 212 -14.24 -2.82 -2.76
C ALA A 212 -15.49 -3.55 -3.28
N VAL A 213 -15.55 -3.81 -4.58
CA VAL A 213 -16.71 -4.47 -5.21
C VAL A 213 -16.80 -5.94 -4.77
N ALA A 214 -15.72 -6.70 -4.89
CA ALA A 214 -15.71 -8.12 -4.53
C ALA A 214 -15.86 -8.32 -3.02
N GLY A 215 -15.17 -7.52 -2.20
CA GLY A 215 -15.28 -7.55 -0.75
C GLY A 215 -16.68 -7.20 -0.28
N GLY A 216 -17.30 -6.15 -0.84
CA GLY A 216 -18.67 -5.77 -0.52
C GLY A 216 -19.67 -6.85 -0.90
N TRP A 217 -19.54 -7.43 -2.10
CA TRP A 217 -20.40 -8.51 -2.55
C TRP A 217 -20.26 -9.77 -1.68
N LEU A 218 -19.04 -10.16 -1.33
CA LEU A 218 -18.80 -11.32 -0.46
C LEU A 218 -19.35 -11.07 0.95
N MET A 219 -19.10 -9.89 1.50
CA MET A 219 -19.58 -9.51 2.83
C MET A 219 -21.13 -9.60 2.91
N ASP A 220 -21.82 -9.15 1.86
CA ASP A 220 -23.28 -9.15 1.80
C ASP A 220 -23.86 -10.55 1.56
N SER A 221 -23.22 -11.35 0.69
CA SER A 221 -23.74 -12.67 0.27
C SER A 221 -23.32 -13.82 1.16
N GLN A 222 -22.13 -13.78 1.75
CA GLN A 222 -21.51 -14.90 2.48
C GLN A 222 -21.00 -14.53 3.89
N GLY A 223 -21.10 -13.24 4.24
CA GLY A 223 -20.69 -12.73 5.55
C GLY A 223 -19.23 -12.32 5.64
N ASP A 224 -18.90 -11.73 6.79
CA ASP A 224 -17.61 -11.05 7.04
C ASP A 224 -16.38 -11.96 6.84
N LEU A 225 -16.46 -13.23 7.24
CA LEU A 225 -15.34 -14.18 7.17
C LEU A 225 -14.92 -14.52 5.74
N SER A 226 -15.86 -14.49 4.78
CA SER A 226 -15.59 -14.78 3.38
C SER A 226 -14.63 -13.76 2.76
N VAL A 227 -14.65 -12.51 3.23
CA VAL A 227 -13.77 -11.45 2.77
C VAL A 227 -12.31 -11.74 3.14
N PHE A 228 -12.07 -12.16 4.38
CA PHE A 228 -10.73 -12.56 4.83
C PHE A 228 -10.24 -13.83 4.14
N ALA A 229 -11.13 -14.79 3.90
CA ALA A 229 -10.81 -16.01 3.15
C ALA A 229 -10.41 -15.69 1.71
N MET A 230 -11.11 -14.76 1.04
CA MET A 230 -10.73 -14.24 -0.27
C MET A 230 -9.36 -13.56 -0.22
N GLY A 231 -9.14 -12.69 0.78
CA GLY A 231 -7.85 -12.01 0.99
C GLY A 231 -6.70 -13.02 1.14
N ALA A 232 -6.87 -14.00 2.02
CA ALA A 232 -5.89 -15.07 2.22
C ALA A 232 -5.61 -15.86 0.93
N ALA A 233 -6.63 -16.20 0.16
CA ALA A 233 -6.48 -16.92 -1.11
C ALA A 233 -5.71 -16.08 -2.15
N LEU A 234 -6.03 -14.79 -2.30
CA LEU A 234 -5.32 -13.88 -3.19
C LEU A 234 -3.85 -13.72 -2.79
N LEU A 235 -3.57 -13.58 -1.50
CA LEU A 235 -2.20 -13.46 -0.98
C LEU A 235 -1.41 -14.74 -1.17
N LEU A 236 -2.02 -15.90 -1.02
CA LEU A 236 -1.37 -17.19 -1.31
C LEU A 236 -1.03 -17.33 -2.79
N CYS A 237 -1.95 -16.97 -3.69
CA CYS A 237 -1.70 -16.92 -5.13
C CYS A 237 -0.54 -15.95 -5.46
N TRP A 238 -0.55 -14.76 -4.84
CA TRP A 238 0.55 -13.81 -5.03
C TRP A 238 1.88 -14.34 -4.49
N LEU A 239 1.90 -15.00 -3.35
CA LEU A 239 3.11 -15.61 -2.78
C LEU A 239 3.73 -16.62 -3.76
N ILE A 240 2.91 -17.46 -4.41
CA ILE A 240 3.35 -18.42 -5.43
C ILE A 240 3.97 -17.69 -6.63
N ILE A 241 3.32 -16.64 -7.13
CA ILE A 241 3.81 -15.81 -8.24
C ILE A 241 5.13 -15.12 -7.85
N ALA A 242 5.18 -14.53 -6.66
CA ALA A 242 6.35 -13.80 -6.16
C ALA A 242 7.54 -14.72 -5.88
N TRP A 243 7.28 -15.97 -5.50
CA TRP A 243 8.34 -16.97 -5.27
C TRP A 243 9.22 -17.19 -6.50
N SER A 244 8.65 -17.08 -7.70
CA SER A 244 9.37 -17.24 -8.96
C SER A 244 10.11 -15.97 -9.43
N MET A 245 10.06 -14.85 -8.68
CA MET A 245 10.80 -13.63 -9.03
C MET A 245 12.32 -13.85 -8.95
N ARG A 246 13.02 -13.26 -9.90
CA ARG A 246 14.49 -13.26 -9.89
C ARG A 246 15.00 -12.38 -8.76
N GLU A 247 16.23 -12.63 -8.31
CA GLU A 247 16.92 -11.73 -7.39
C GLU A 247 17.09 -10.35 -8.03
N LEU A 248 17.00 -9.33 -7.19
CA LEU A 248 17.00 -7.96 -7.64
C LEU A 248 18.41 -7.51 -8.03
N PRO A 249 18.56 -6.74 -9.11
CA PRO A 249 19.86 -6.17 -9.44
C PRO A 249 20.34 -5.30 -8.28
N ALA A 250 21.59 -5.51 -7.86
CA ALA A 250 22.25 -4.69 -6.87
C ALA A 250 22.16 -3.20 -7.26
N ARG A 251 22.01 -2.32 -6.27
CA ARG A 251 22.10 -0.88 -6.50
C ARG A 251 23.50 -0.60 -7.07
N ALA A 252 23.60 0.01 -8.26
CA ALA A 252 24.87 0.48 -8.76
C ALA A 252 25.44 1.43 -7.70
N VAL A 253 26.55 1.06 -7.10
CA VAL A 253 27.32 1.96 -6.21
C VAL A 253 27.91 3.02 -7.13
N ASP A 254 27.50 4.27 -6.95
CA ASP A 254 28.04 5.41 -7.66
C ASP A 254 29.49 5.62 -7.18
N ILE A 255 30.45 5.10 -7.94
CA ILE A 255 31.88 5.15 -7.61
C ILE A 255 32.45 6.59 -7.82
N SER A 256 31.60 7.54 -8.18
CA SER A 256 32.00 8.91 -8.50
C SER A 256 32.38 9.80 -7.29
N THR A 257 32.25 9.32 -6.04
CA THR A 257 32.52 10.13 -4.85
C THR A 257 33.78 9.76 -4.08
N THR A 258 34.67 8.90 -4.61
CA THR A 258 35.94 8.53 -3.93
C THR A 258 37.21 9.00 -4.65
N SER A 259 37.07 9.95 -5.56
CA SER A 259 38.24 10.58 -6.20
C SER A 259 38.18 12.11 -6.07
N SER A 260 38.36 12.59 -4.85
CA SER A 260 38.80 13.97 -4.59
C SER A 260 39.53 14.05 -3.25
#